data_ea4975ab2f47ab64cfaa2f8f0da535f7
#
_entry.id   ea4975ab2f47ab64cfaa2f8f0da535f7
#
_cell.length_a   1.000
_cell.length_b   1.000
_cell.length_c   1.000
_cell.angle_alpha   90.00
_cell.angle_beta   90.00
_cell.angle_gamma   90.00
#
_symmetry.space_group_name_H-M   'P 1'
#
loop_
_entity.id
_entity.type
_entity.pdbx_description
1 polymer ?
#
loop_
_entity_poly.entity_id
_entity_poly.type
_entity_poly.pdbx_seq_one_letter_code
_entity_poly.pdbx_strand_id
1 'polypeptide(L)'
;MAVSSAVSSAARRALARATKPIVCYALEGLPAKKGGDELYSTLRTAVADGHATKELELSIPRCDARSWKVPAGSLWRIVCIEGPQVADMNCWSASNPRERFYTSKTRQMHATHLTVGDRLWSNMPYIRPLATIVEDTIAYGFDEDGKS
;
A
#
# COMPACT_ATOMS: atom_id res chain seq x y z
N MET A 1 32.04 -26.89 -28.62
CA MET A 1 32.04 -25.89 -27.51
C MET A 1 31.06 -24.81 -27.87
N ALA A 2 29.91 -24.78 -27.21
CA ALA A 2 28.90 -23.74 -27.41
C ALA A 2 29.26 -22.56 -26.50
N VAL A 3 29.67 -21.44 -27.10
CA VAL A 3 29.89 -20.18 -26.40
C VAL A 3 28.50 -19.60 -26.11
N SER A 4 28.02 -19.80 -24.91
CA SER A 4 26.84 -19.07 -24.40
C SER A 4 27.22 -17.59 -24.28
N SER A 5 26.84 -16.77 -25.26
CA SER A 5 26.97 -15.32 -25.17
C SER A 5 26.04 -14.80 -24.08
N ALA A 6 26.59 -14.46 -22.93
CA ALA A 6 25.83 -13.82 -21.87
C ALA A 6 25.29 -12.46 -22.38
N VAL A 7 23.98 -12.39 -22.56
CA VAL A 7 23.29 -11.14 -22.94
C VAL A 7 23.60 -10.08 -21.88
N SER A 8 24.13 -8.94 -22.30
CA SER A 8 24.48 -7.85 -21.37
C SER A 8 23.26 -7.37 -20.57
N SER A 9 23.47 -6.83 -19.38
CA SER A 9 22.40 -6.30 -18.55
C SER A 9 21.62 -5.17 -19.26
N ALA A 10 22.27 -4.38 -20.11
CA ALA A 10 21.65 -3.36 -20.93
C ALA A 10 20.71 -3.96 -21.99
N ALA A 11 21.16 -5.04 -22.67
CA ALA A 11 20.32 -5.72 -23.66
C ALA A 11 19.11 -6.40 -23.01
N ARG A 12 19.25 -6.98 -21.82
CA ARG A 12 18.12 -7.52 -21.04
C ARG A 12 17.10 -6.44 -20.68
N ARG A 13 17.57 -5.28 -20.23
CA ARG A 13 16.68 -4.12 -19.93
C ARG A 13 15.96 -3.62 -21.19
N ALA A 14 16.68 -3.50 -22.32
CA ALA A 14 16.09 -3.11 -23.59
C ALA A 14 15.00 -4.10 -24.06
N LEU A 15 15.26 -5.40 -23.90
CA LEU A 15 14.28 -6.44 -24.23
C LEU A 15 13.05 -6.36 -23.30
N ALA A 16 13.26 -6.17 -22.01
CA ALA A 16 12.16 -6.01 -21.04
C ALA A 16 11.28 -4.80 -21.35
N ARG A 17 11.88 -3.67 -21.77
CA ARG A 17 11.15 -2.48 -22.21
C ARG A 17 10.36 -2.71 -23.52
N ALA A 18 10.91 -3.47 -24.44
CA ALA A 18 10.27 -3.78 -25.72
C ALA A 18 9.14 -4.82 -25.58
N THR A 19 9.15 -5.60 -24.50
CA THR A 19 8.15 -6.63 -24.26
C THR A 19 6.93 -6.01 -23.60
N LYS A 20 5.78 -6.06 -24.25
CA LYS A 20 4.53 -5.62 -23.63
C LYS A 20 4.24 -6.48 -22.40
N PRO A 21 3.86 -5.86 -21.27
CA PRO A 21 3.47 -6.63 -20.08
C PRO A 21 2.35 -7.62 -20.42
N ILE A 22 2.46 -8.82 -19.90
CA ILE A 22 1.36 -9.79 -19.96
C ILE A 22 0.35 -9.36 -18.90
N VAL A 23 -0.85 -8.99 -19.35
CA VAL A 23 -1.97 -8.71 -18.45
C VAL A 23 -2.45 -10.05 -17.89
N CYS A 24 -2.08 -10.36 -16.66
CA CYS A 24 -2.47 -11.60 -16.01
C CYS A 24 -3.94 -11.58 -15.58
N TYR A 25 -4.47 -10.40 -15.28
CA TYR A 25 -5.89 -10.16 -14.99
C TYR A 25 -6.21 -8.68 -15.22
N ALA A 26 -7.43 -8.42 -15.66
CA ALA A 26 -7.97 -7.06 -15.74
C ALA A 26 -8.91 -6.83 -14.56
N LEU A 27 -8.82 -5.66 -13.94
CA LEU A 27 -9.75 -5.25 -12.88
C LEU A 27 -11.08 -4.73 -13.45
N GLU A 28 -11.15 -4.54 -14.77
CA GLU A 28 -12.37 -4.13 -15.47
C GLU A 28 -13.47 -5.17 -15.28
N GLY A 29 -14.62 -4.73 -14.82
CA GLY A 29 -15.79 -5.60 -14.59
C GLY A 29 -15.75 -6.40 -13.29
N LEU A 30 -14.74 -6.24 -12.44
CA LEU A 30 -14.84 -6.76 -11.08
C LEU A 30 -15.91 -5.99 -10.31
N PRO A 31 -16.70 -6.68 -9.48
CA PRO A 31 -17.72 -6.00 -8.68
C PRO A 31 -17.04 -4.92 -7.83
N ALA A 32 -17.63 -3.73 -7.83
CA ALA A 32 -17.19 -2.65 -6.95
C ALA A 32 -17.03 -3.16 -5.52
N LYS A 33 -15.94 -2.79 -4.86
CA LYS A 33 -15.69 -3.19 -3.48
C LYS A 33 -16.91 -2.83 -2.64
N LYS A 34 -17.55 -3.82 -2.05
CA LYS A 34 -18.80 -3.62 -1.32
C LYS A 34 -18.61 -2.66 -0.15
N GLY A 35 -19.36 -1.58 -0.18
CA GLY A 35 -19.61 -0.68 0.94
C GLY A 35 -18.38 0.12 1.39
N GLY A 36 -18.48 1.39 1.31
CA GLY A 36 -17.44 2.23 1.85
C GLY A 36 -17.23 3.54 1.11
N ASP A 37 -17.65 3.65 -0.15
CA ASP A 37 -17.40 4.87 -0.93
C ASP A 37 -18.02 6.10 -0.26
N GLU A 38 -19.24 5.99 0.24
CA GLU A 38 -19.90 7.06 0.98
C GLU A 38 -19.22 7.32 2.32
N LEU A 39 -18.93 6.27 3.09
CA LEU A 39 -18.19 6.39 4.35
C LEU A 39 -16.81 7.00 4.12
N TYR A 40 -16.07 6.52 3.12
CA TYR A 40 -14.72 7.00 2.86
C TYR A 40 -14.73 8.45 2.35
N SER A 41 -15.70 8.83 1.52
CA SER A 41 -15.86 10.22 1.10
C SER A 41 -16.21 11.12 2.29
N THR A 42 -17.09 10.69 3.16
CA THR A 42 -17.45 11.42 4.39
C THR A 42 -16.22 11.61 5.29
N LEU A 43 -15.42 10.57 5.49
CA LEU A 43 -14.19 10.66 6.29
C LEU A 43 -13.16 11.61 5.66
N ARG A 44 -12.95 11.55 4.35
CA ARG A 44 -12.06 12.48 3.64
C ARG A 44 -12.52 13.92 3.78
N THR A 45 -13.81 14.16 3.58
CA THR A 45 -14.41 15.48 3.72
C THR A 45 -14.25 16.00 5.15
N ALA A 46 -14.54 15.19 6.17
CA ALA A 46 -14.37 15.58 7.57
C ALA A 46 -12.92 15.98 7.90
N VAL A 47 -11.95 15.28 7.32
CA VAL A 47 -10.51 15.65 7.47
C VAL A 47 -10.21 16.95 6.74
N ALA A 48 -10.67 17.11 5.50
CA ALA A 48 -10.41 18.30 4.68
C ALA A 48 -11.04 19.56 5.29
N ASP A 49 -12.25 19.43 5.84
CA ASP A 49 -13.00 20.55 6.45
C ASP A 49 -12.55 20.87 7.89
N GLY A 50 -11.53 20.16 8.39
CA GLY A 50 -10.99 20.38 9.74
C GLY A 50 -11.89 19.87 10.87
N HIS A 51 -12.87 19.04 10.58
CA HIS A 51 -13.73 18.42 11.59
C HIS A 51 -13.05 17.29 12.35
N ALA A 52 -11.90 16.80 11.84
CA ALA A 52 -11.08 15.82 12.53
C ALA A 52 -10.06 16.51 13.46
N THR A 53 -10.01 16.10 14.71
CA THR A 53 -9.00 16.60 15.66
C THR A 53 -7.68 15.88 15.42
N LYS A 54 -6.62 16.64 15.17
CA LYS A 54 -5.26 16.09 15.07
C LYS A 54 -4.72 15.84 16.47
N GLU A 55 -4.56 14.57 16.85
CA GLU A 55 -4.03 14.18 18.16
C GLU A 55 -2.51 14.07 18.19
N LEU A 56 -1.90 13.67 17.08
CA LEU A 56 -0.48 13.42 17.01
C LEU A 56 0.06 13.75 15.63
N GLU A 57 1.25 14.34 15.60
CA GLU A 57 2.04 14.50 14.40
C GLU A 57 3.50 14.14 14.71
N LEU A 58 4.08 13.24 13.92
CA LEU A 58 5.45 12.80 14.06
C LEU A 58 6.19 12.96 12.74
N SER A 59 7.33 13.61 12.77
CA SER A 59 8.28 13.55 11.67
C SER A 59 9.28 12.43 11.91
N ILE A 60 9.48 11.59 10.90
CA ILE A 60 10.42 10.48 10.95
C ILE A 60 11.60 10.83 10.05
N PRO A 61 12.77 11.13 10.61
CA PRO A 61 13.96 11.42 9.84
C PRO A 61 14.40 10.22 8.99
N ARG A 62 15.23 10.48 7.99
CA ARG A 62 15.87 9.44 7.19
C ARG A 62 16.60 8.43 8.08
N CYS A 63 16.51 7.16 7.76
CA CYS A 63 17.15 6.05 8.48
C CYS A 63 16.71 5.93 9.95
N ASP A 64 15.51 6.39 10.29
CA ASP A 64 14.95 6.28 11.63
C ASP A 64 13.58 5.58 11.59
N ALA A 65 13.06 5.23 12.75
CA ALA A 65 11.75 4.60 12.91
C ALA A 65 11.01 5.16 14.11
N ARG A 66 9.70 5.20 14.03
CA ARG A 66 8.82 5.59 15.14
C ARG A 66 7.68 4.60 15.27
N SER A 67 7.20 4.46 16.48
CA SER A 67 5.98 3.69 16.75
C SER A 67 5.01 4.52 17.59
N TRP A 68 3.73 4.34 17.35
CA TRP A 68 2.67 5.02 18.09
C TRP A 68 1.44 4.12 18.18
N LYS A 69 0.52 4.46 19.07
CA LYS A 69 -0.76 3.77 19.20
C LYS A 69 -1.83 4.55 18.46
N VAL A 70 -2.67 3.83 17.72
CA VAL A 70 -3.85 4.37 17.05
C VAL A 70 -5.07 3.73 17.68
N PRO A 71 -5.94 4.48 18.34
CA PRO A 71 -7.20 3.96 18.86
C PRO A 71 -8.10 3.43 17.74
N ALA A 72 -8.92 2.42 18.05
CA ALA A 72 -9.91 1.93 17.11
C ALA A 72 -10.87 3.06 16.71
N GLY A 73 -11.20 3.15 15.42
CA GLY A 73 -12.05 4.21 14.87
C GLY A 73 -11.32 5.51 14.56
N SER A 74 -10.03 5.62 14.84
CA SER A 74 -9.20 6.77 14.45
C SER A 74 -8.68 6.63 13.03
N LEU A 75 -8.40 7.77 12.41
CA LEU A 75 -7.67 7.87 11.15
C LEU A 75 -6.19 8.14 11.41
N TRP A 76 -5.34 7.60 10.57
CA TRP A 76 -3.92 7.92 10.54
C TRP A 76 -3.45 8.07 9.10
N ARG A 77 -2.45 8.91 8.89
CA ARG A 77 -1.95 9.25 7.56
C ARG A 77 -0.43 9.20 7.55
N ILE A 78 0.12 8.62 6.50
CA ILE A 78 1.55 8.70 6.19
C ILE A 78 1.71 9.69 5.03
N VAL A 79 2.61 10.64 5.17
CA VAL A 79 2.87 11.67 4.17
C VAL A 79 4.36 11.69 3.85
N CYS A 80 4.69 11.63 2.57
CA CYS A 80 6.04 11.91 2.10
C CYS A 80 6.22 13.42 2.05
N ILE A 81 7.15 13.96 2.85
CA ILE A 81 7.32 15.40 3.02
C ILE A 81 8.36 15.96 2.04
N GLU A 82 9.43 15.21 1.79
CA GLU A 82 10.58 15.67 1.00
C GLU A 82 11.00 14.61 -0.02
N GLY A 83 10.70 14.84 -1.29
CA GLY A 83 11.16 14.02 -2.40
C GLY A 83 10.67 12.56 -2.37
N PRO A 84 11.13 11.73 -3.30
CA PRO A 84 10.75 10.31 -3.31
C PRO A 84 11.39 9.59 -2.13
N GLN A 85 10.55 9.04 -1.26
CA GLN A 85 10.93 8.30 -0.05
C GLN A 85 10.19 6.97 -0.02
N VAL A 86 10.83 5.96 0.55
CA VAL A 86 10.22 4.67 0.84
C VAL A 86 10.10 4.52 2.34
N ALA A 87 8.92 4.15 2.82
CA ALA A 87 8.67 3.87 4.22
C ALA A 87 8.12 2.45 4.37
N ASP A 88 8.74 1.67 5.24
CA ASP A 88 8.21 0.37 5.66
C ASP A 88 7.24 0.55 6.82
N MET A 89 6.07 -0.02 6.68
CA MET A 89 5.04 0.05 7.70
C MET A 89 4.71 -1.33 8.25
N ASN A 90 4.65 -1.42 9.56
CA ASN A 90 4.10 -2.56 10.27
C ASN A 90 3.06 -2.11 11.28
N CYS A 91 2.07 -2.95 11.54
CA CYS A 91 1.12 -2.71 12.61
C CYS A 91 0.80 -3.99 13.39
N TRP A 92 0.48 -3.81 14.64
CA TRP A 92 0.14 -4.86 15.59
C TRP A 92 -1.14 -4.49 16.32
N SER A 93 -1.90 -5.48 16.71
CA SER A 93 -2.99 -5.27 17.64
C SER A 93 -2.43 -4.80 18.99
N ALA A 94 -2.91 -3.67 19.50
CA ALA A 94 -2.44 -3.12 20.78
C ALA A 94 -2.78 -4.03 21.97
N SER A 95 -3.86 -4.82 21.87
CA SER A 95 -4.26 -5.78 22.90
C SER A 95 -3.57 -7.14 22.78
N ASN A 96 -3.03 -7.45 21.61
CA ASN A 96 -2.37 -8.73 21.36
C ASN A 96 -1.24 -8.58 20.32
N PRO A 97 -0.01 -8.29 20.71
CA PRO A 97 1.11 -8.09 19.78
C PRO A 97 1.49 -9.31 18.92
N ARG A 98 0.96 -10.49 19.21
CA ARG A 98 1.10 -11.66 18.33
C ARG A 98 0.26 -11.54 17.06
N GLU A 99 -0.77 -10.74 17.11
CA GLU A 99 -1.58 -10.38 15.95
C GLU A 99 -0.98 -9.15 15.28
N ARG A 100 -0.47 -9.35 14.08
CA ARG A 100 0.25 -8.32 13.31
C ARG A 100 -0.16 -8.33 11.86
N PHE A 101 0.08 -7.24 11.18
CA PHE A 101 -0.10 -7.13 9.74
C PHE A 101 0.66 -8.22 8.98
N TYR A 102 -0.01 -8.82 8.02
CA TYR A 102 0.54 -9.88 7.20
C TYR A 102 0.40 -9.54 5.71
N THR A 103 1.46 -9.01 5.14
CA THR A 103 1.53 -8.53 3.77
C THR A 103 1.12 -9.59 2.75
N SER A 104 1.63 -10.83 2.87
CA SER A 104 1.33 -11.89 1.91
C SER A 104 -0.17 -12.22 1.86
N LYS A 105 -0.84 -12.33 3.02
CA LYS A 105 -2.28 -12.58 3.05
C LYS A 105 -3.05 -11.38 2.49
N THR A 106 -2.65 -10.18 2.84
CA THR A 106 -3.28 -8.95 2.33
C THR A 106 -3.22 -8.91 0.80
N ARG A 107 -2.06 -9.18 0.21
CA ARG A 107 -1.91 -9.24 -1.25
C ARG A 107 -2.71 -10.36 -1.90
N GLN A 108 -2.83 -11.51 -1.25
CA GLN A 108 -3.67 -12.61 -1.73
C GLN A 108 -5.16 -12.26 -1.73
N MET A 109 -5.61 -11.47 -0.76
CA MET A 109 -7.00 -11.06 -0.62
C MET A 109 -7.40 -9.92 -1.57
N HIS A 110 -6.43 -9.13 -2.00
CA HIS A 110 -6.64 -7.93 -2.81
C HIS A 110 -5.82 -7.98 -4.11
N ALA A 111 -4.68 -7.30 -4.13
CA ALA A 111 -3.76 -7.27 -5.26
C ALA A 111 -2.35 -6.92 -4.77
N THR A 112 -1.37 -6.92 -5.67
CA THR A 112 0.02 -6.53 -5.37
C THR A 112 0.10 -5.10 -4.87
N HIS A 113 -0.61 -4.18 -5.54
CA HIS A 113 -0.75 -2.80 -5.12
C HIS A 113 -2.12 -2.61 -4.47
N LEU A 114 -2.09 -2.21 -3.21
CA LEU A 114 -3.30 -1.94 -2.46
C LEU A 114 -3.86 -0.57 -2.85
N THR A 115 -5.16 -0.42 -2.78
CA THR A 115 -5.85 0.81 -3.13
C THR A 115 -6.99 1.11 -2.15
N VAL A 116 -7.68 2.21 -2.34
CA VAL A 116 -8.81 2.62 -1.50
C VAL A 116 -9.84 1.50 -1.39
N GLY A 117 -10.28 1.22 -0.18
CA GLY A 117 -11.20 0.13 0.18
C GLY A 117 -10.51 -1.19 0.52
N ASP A 118 -9.20 -1.34 0.28
CA ASP A 118 -8.46 -2.53 0.67
C ASP A 118 -8.18 -2.55 2.16
N ARG A 119 -8.17 -3.75 2.72
CA ARG A 119 -7.98 -3.99 4.15
C ARG A 119 -6.62 -4.60 4.42
N LEU A 120 -5.96 -4.11 5.44
CA LEU A 120 -4.72 -4.66 5.94
C LEU A 120 -5.06 -5.82 6.88
N TRP A 121 -4.78 -7.04 6.45
CA TRP A 121 -5.16 -8.25 7.17
C TRP A 121 -4.08 -8.70 8.14
N SER A 122 -4.51 -9.21 9.29
CA SER A 122 -3.62 -9.81 10.27
C SER A 122 -3.21 -11.23 9.91
N ASN A 123 -2.15 -11.71 10.57
CA ASN A 123 -1.61 -13.07 10.43
C ASN A 123 -2.55 -14.15 10.99
N MET A 124 -2.27 -15.38 10.60
CA MET A 124 -2.91 -16.54 11.21
C MET A 124 -2.53 -16.66 12.70
N PRO A 125 -3.42 -17.16 13.54
CA PRO A 125 -4.77 -17.69 13.24
C PRO A 125 -5.87 -16.62 13.23
N TYR A 126 -5.55 -15.35 13.42
CA TYR A 126 -6.51 -14.27 13.66
C TYR A 126 -7.31 -13.90 12.41
N ILE A 127 -6.64 -13.61 11.29
CA ILE A 127 -7.22 -13.24 9.98
C ILE A 127 -8.32 -12.20 10.14
N ARG A 128 -7.96 -11.03 10.70
CA ARG A 128 -8.88 -9.90 10.89
C ARG A 128 -8.33 -8.65 10.20
N PRO A 129 -9.18 -7.75 9.73
CA PRO A 129 -8.73 -6.46 9.24
C PRO A 129 -8.24 -5.60 10.40
N LEU A 130 -7.00 -5.12 10.33
CA LEU A 130 -6.42 -4.17 11.29
C LEU A 130 -6.70 -2.73 10.89
N ALA A 131 -6.74 -2.45 9.59
CA ALA A 131 -7.04 -1.14 9.04
C ALA A 131 -7.67 -1.27 7.65
N THR A 132 -8.25 -0.18 7.17
CA THR A 132 -8.78 -0.05 5.81
C THR A 132 -8.20 1.22 5.18
N ILE A 133 -7.74 1.13 3.94
CA ILE A 133 -7.26 2.29 3.19
C ILE A 133 -8.47 3.13 2.77
N VAL A 134 -8.56 4.35 3.25
CA VAL A 134 -9.68 5.26 2.95
C VAL A 134 -9.32 6.31 1.92
N GLU A 135 -8.02 6.60 1.76
CA GLU A 135 -7.50 7.52 0.78
C GLU A 135 -6.09 7.09 0.37
N ASP A 136 -5.80 7.23 -0.91
CA ASP A 136 -4.47 7.07 -1.48
C ASP A 136 -4.31 8.13 -2.58
N THR A 137 -3.32 8.99 -2.43
CA THR A 137 -3.01 10.06 -3.38
C THR A 137 -1.86 9.69 -4.31
N ILE A 138 -1.30 8.49 -4.16
CA ILE A 138 -0.24 8.00 -5.03
C ILE A 138 -0.87 7.48 -6.33
N ALA A 139 -0.44 8.04 -7.44
CA ALA A 139 -0.78 7.51 -8.75
C ALA A 139 0.17 6.34 -9.05
N TYR A 140 -0.31 5.12 -8.87
CA TYR A 140 0.43 3.95 -9.31
C TYR A 140 0.41 3.88 -10.84
N GLY A 141 1.58 3.97 -11.44
CA GLY A 141 1.78 3.83 -12.85
C GLY A 141 3.13 3.18 -13.12
N PHE A 142 3.32 2.70 -14.33
CA PHE A 142 4.65 2.30 -14.78
C PHE A 142 5.31 3.51 -15.44
N ASP A 143 6.53 3.82 -15.03
CA ASP A 143 7.35 4.80 -15.72
C ASP A 143 7.82 4.28 -17.10
N GLU A 144 8.54 5.10 -17.84
CA GLU A 144 9.09 4.73 -19.15
C GLU A 144 10.01 3.50 -19.09
N ASP A 145 10.54 3.19 -17.91
CA ASP A 145 11.39 2.06 -17.63
C ASP A 145 10.62 0.79 -17.19
N GLY A 146 9.29 0.87 -17.06
CA GLY A 146 8.44 -0.22 -16.58
C GLY A 146 8.59 -0.47 -15.07
N LYS A 147 8.97 0.56 -14.30
CA LYS A 147 9.01 0.54 -12.84
C LYS A 147 7.73 1.15 -12.30
N SER A 148 7.22 0.56 -11.22
CA SER A 148 6.09 1.09 -10.46
C SER A 148 6.56 1.86 -9.24
#